data_d81685e6f78868462f712e109a372ecf
#
_entry.id   d81685e6f78868462f712e109a372ecf
#
_cell.length_a   1.000
_cell.length_b   1.000
_cell.length_c   1.000
_cell.angle_alpha   90.00
_cell.angle_beta   90.00
_cell.angle_gamma   90.00
#
_symmetry.space_group_name_H-M   'P 1'
#
loop_
_entity.id
_entity.type
_entity.pdbx_description
1 polymer ?
#
loop_
_entity_poly.entity_id
_entity_poly.type
_entity_poly.pdbx_seq_one_letter_code
_entity_poly.pdbx_strand_id
1 'polypeptide(L)'
;VANGGAFGGKIASDVTEVARELARENNRAVRVLWSREDTVRQGPKRPPISVGLRADGSGIFRIVSTANIDERIRPLLPKCDIEQVTIPGPSTSAAIRAAGWAEAEMLLTGLRGRTDWVAAPSGATAKAEITNGLIRVEVNAGTPLDWTMFRSYCIGAAHMAYSWVTSEGLSVDQNGEVQDLTIRSFGVLRSSDTPEIEIISVGDGPNLAAGDAVFAAVAAATWLNRGCPSDLPTG
;
A
#
# COMPACT_ATOMS: atom_id res chain seq x y z
N VAL A 1 -9.19 -10.37 -21.22
CA VAL A 1 -7.73 -10.56 -21.13
C VAL A 1 -7.34 -10.21 -19.69
N ALA A 2 -6.70 -11.15 -19.00
CA ALA A 2 -6.24 -10.94 -17.63
C ALA A 2 -5.00 -10.02 -17.61
N ASN A 3 -4.94 -9.11 -16.65
CA ASN A 3 -3.76 -8.30 -16.37
C ASN A 3 -2.84 -9.03 -15.40
N GLY A 4 -1.54 -9.05 -15.69
CA GLY A 4 -0.52 -9.71 -14.88
C GLY A 4 0.05 -8.87 -13.74
N GLY A 5 -0.70 -7.96 -13.17
CA GLY A 5 -0.23 -6.98 -12.19
C GLY A 5 -0.13 -5.60 -12.81
N ALA A 6 -0.16 -4.56 -11.99
CA ALA A 6 -0.21 -3.20 -12.49
C ALA A 6 0.84 -2.26 -11.89
N PHE A 7 1.39 -2.58 -10.71
CA PHE A 7 2.48 -1.84 -10.04
C PHE A 7 2.33 -0.30 -10.07
N GLY A 8 1.10 0.18 -9.87
CA GLY A 8 0.70 1.57 -9.97
C GLY A 8 0.00 1.96 -11.27
N GLY A 9 0.20 1.24 -12.37
CA GLY A 9 -0.38 1.56 -13.69
C GLY A 9 -1.91 1.54 -13.78
N LYS A 10 -2.61 1.03 -12.75
CA LYS A 10 -4.08 1.18 -12.62
C LYS A 10 -4.49 2.54 -12.06
N ILE A 11 -3.59 3.23 -11.38
CA ILE A 11 -3.85 4.57 -10.83
C ILE A 11 -3.70 5.62 -11.93
N ALA A 12 -2.61 5.53 -12.69
CA ALA A 12 -2.36 6.42 -13.82
C ALA A 12 -1.60 5.66 -14.93
N SER A 13 -1.95 5.91 -16.18
CA SER A 13 -1.34 5.33 -17.36
C SER A 13 -1.62 6.21 -18.58
N ASP A 14 -0.64 6.40 -19.43
CA ASP A 14 -0.73 7.14 -20.68
C ASP A 14 -1.20 6.28 -21.88
N VAL A 15 -1.26 4.95 -21.72
CA VAL A 15 -1.57 4.03 -22.83
C VAL A 15 -2.86 4.36 -23.57
N THR A 16 -3.87 4.91 -22.87
CA THR A 16 -5.14 5.31 -23.46
C THR A 16 -4.99 6.51 -24.39
N GLU A 17 -4.23 7.51 -23.96
CA GLU A 17 -3.99 8.72 -24.76
C GLU A 17 -3.12 8.42 -25.96
N VAL A 18 -2.02 7.72 -25.77
CA VAL A 18 -1.13 7.26 -26.85
C VAL A 18 -1.90 6.40 -27.87
N ALA A 19 -2.77 5.50 -27.42
CA ALA A 19 -3.61 4.70 -28.32
C ALA A 19 -4.55 5.57 -29.16
N ARG A 20 -5.13 6.62 -28.53
CA ARG A 20 -6.04 7.56 -29.21
C ARG A 20 -5.32 8.40 -30.26
N GLU A 21 -4.15 8.92 -29.94
CA GLU A 21 -3.31 9.70 -30.84
C GLU A 21 -2.87 8.86 -32.06
N LEU A 22 -2.30 7.69 -31.82
CA LEU A 22 -1.86 6.78 -32.88
C LEU A 22 -3.03 6.32 -33.77
N ALA A 23 -4.23 6.12 -33.21
CA ALA A 23 -5.40 5.75 -33.98
C ALA A 23 -5.85 6.88 -34.92
N ARG A 24 -5.78 8.14 -34.46
CA ARG A 24 -6.08 9.32 -35.29
C ARG A 24 -5.05 9.51 -36.41
N GLU A 25 -3.77 9.45 -36.06
CA GLU A 25 -2.67 9.62 -37.02
C GLU A 25 -2.71 8.59 -38.14
N ASN A 26 -3.01 7.33 -37.80
CA ASN A 26 -3.00 6.22 -38.74
C ASN A 26 -4.37 5.89 -39.33
N ASN A 27 -5.42 6.60 -38.94
CA ASN A 27 -6.82 6.39 -39.33
C ASN A 27 -7.27 4.91 -39.23
N ARG A 28 -6.89 4.24 -38.14
CA ARG A 28 -7.26 2.84 -37.88
C ARG A 28 -7.28 2.53 -36.39
N ALA A 29 -7.88 1.39 -36.02
CA ALA A 29 -7.83 0.90 -34.65
C ALA A 29 -6.38 0.55 -34.25
N VAL A 30 -5.95 1.02 -33.06
CA VAL A 30 -4.64 0.79 -32.50
C VAL A 30 -4.78 0.25 -31.08
N ARG A 31 -3.89 -0.67 -30.72
CA ARG A 31 -3.73 -1.20 -29.37
C ARG A 31 -2.36 -0.83 -28.84
N VAL A 32 -2.32 -0.17 -27.69
CA VAL A 32 -1.08 0.15 -26.95
C VAL A 32 -1.03 -0.67 -25.68
N LEU A 33 0.13 -1.20 -25.36
CA LEU A 33 0.39 -1.97 -24.13
C LEU A 33 1.73 -1.54 -23.58
N TRP A 34 1.78 -1.30 -22.28
CA TRP A 34 3.05 -1.28 -21.57
C TRP A 34 3.65 -2.68 -21.51
N SER A 35 4.96 -2.77 -21.58
CA SER A 35 5.69 -3.96 -21.17
C SER A 35 5.56 -4.15 -19.64
N ARG A 36 6.05 -5.27 -19.12
CA ARG A 36 6.09 -5.48 -17.66
C ARG A 36 7.04 -4.50 -16.99
N GLU A 37 8.19 -4.27 -17.61
CA GLU A 37 9.21 -3.32 -17.19
C GLU A 37 8.66 -1.89 -17.18
N ASP A 38 7.96 -1.47 -18.25
CA ASP A 38 7.34 -0.16 -18.33
C ASP A 38 6.27 0.02 -17.24
N THR A 39 5.50 -1.01 -16.96
CA THR A 39 4.50 -0.99 -15.88
C THR A 39 5.15 -0.73 -14.52
N VAL A 40 6.31 -1.34 -14.26
CA VAL A 40 7.07 -1.09 -13.03
C VAL A 40 7.72 0.29 -13.06
N ARG A 41 8.31 0.70 -14.19
CA ARG A 41 9.03 1.97 -14.31
C ARG A 41 8.11 3.19 -14.26
N GLN A 42 6.99 3.17 -14.97
CA GLN A 42 6.14 4.34 -15.20
C GLN A 42 4.93 4.42 -14.25
N GLY A 43 4.42 3.29 -13.75
CA GLY A 43 3.30 3.31 -12.81
C GLY A 43 3.68 4.04 -11.51
N PRO A 44 2.82 4.91 -10.98
CA PRO A 44 3.12 5.62 -9.73
C PRO A 44 3.36 4.66 -8.57
N LYS A 45 4.22 5.07 -7.63
CA LYS A 45 4.65 4.28 -6.47
C LYS A 45 4.09 4.85 -5.17
N ARG A 46 4.19 4.08 -4.09
CA ARG A 46 4.07 4.64 -2.75
C ARG A 46 5.20 5.64 -2.54
N PRO A 47 4.93 6.82 -1.97
CA PRO A 47 5.98 7.78 -1.68
C PRO A 47 6.94 7.22 -0.61
N PRO A 48 8.26 7.30 -0.82
CA PRO A 48 9.25 7.05 0.24
C PRO A 48 9.03 7.99 1.42
N ILE A 49 9.26 7.48 2.62
CA ILE A 49 9.10 8.23 3.87
C ILE A 49 10.32 8.07 4.78
N SER A 50 10.51 9.05 5.66
CA SER A 50 11.40 8.98 6.82
C SER A 50 10.74 9.70 7.98
N VAL A 51 10.55 9.02 9.12
CA VAL A 51 9.76 9.57 10.23
C VAL A 51 10.49 9.40 11.55
N GLY A 52 10.45 10.45 12.35
CA GLY A 52 10.86 10.42 13.76
C GLY A 52 9.75 10.97 14.65
N LEU A 53 9.16 10.11 15.49
CA LEU A 53 8.12 10.50 16.46
C LEU A 53 8.62 10.37 17.89
N ARG A 54 8.16 11.30 18.74
CA ARG A 54 8.25 11.19 20.19
C ARG A 54 7.03 10.46 20.75
N ALA A 55 7.12 10.04 22.00
CA ALA A 55 6.03 9.32 22.68
C ALA A 55 4.72 10.11 22.76
N ASP A 56 4.76 11.44 22.70
CA ASP A 56 3.58 12.32 22.70
C ASP A 56 2.97 12.53 21.30
N GLY A 57 3.51 11.86 20.27
CA GLY A 57 3.09 11.95 18.88
C GLY A 57 3.63 13.18 18.12
N SER A 58 4.46 14.01 18.76
CA SER A 58 5.17 15.08 18.07
C SER A 58 6.39 14.54 17.31
N GLY A 59 6.80 15.21 16.24
CA GLY A 59 7.96 14.79 15.48
C GLY A 59 7.97 15.32 14.06
N ILE A 60 8.71 14.66 13.18
CA ILE A 60 8.80 15.03 11.76
C ILE A 60 8.42 13.83 10.91
N PHE A 61 7.49 14.05 9.98
CA PHE A 61 7.10 13.09 8.94
C PHE A 61 7.58 13.63 7.60
N ARG A 62 8.74 13.20 7.16
CA ARG A 62 9.29 13.58 5.86
C ARG A 62 8.86 12.58 4.80
N ILE A 63 8.27 13.08 3.71
CA ILE A 63 7.69 12.26 2.64
C ILE A 63 7.95 12.90 1.28
N VAL A 64 8.10 12.08 0.25
CA VAL A 64 8.21 12.58 -1.13
C VAL A 64 6.92 13.27 -1.52
N SER A 65 7.08 14.45 -2.12
CA SER A 65 5.97 15.33 -2.52
C SER A 65 4.95 14.57 -3.36
N THR A 66 3.74 14.49 -2.83
CA THR A 66 2.66 13.67 -3.37
C THR A 66 1.32 14.40 -3.15
N ALA A 67 0.50 14.46 -4.18
CA ALA A 67 -0.79 15.13 -4.11
C ALA A 67 -1.67 14.56 -2.97
N ASN A 68 -2.26 15.46 -2.18
CA ASN A 68 -3.20 15.16 -1.09
C ASN A 68 -2.64 14.29 0.05
N ILE A 69 -1.32 14.20 0.19
CA ILE A 69 -0.69 13.34 1.20
C ILE A 69 -0.88 13.88 2.63
N ASP A 70 -0.80 15.20 2.81
CA ASP A 70 -1.00 15.87 4.10
C ASP A 70 -2.37 15.57 4.71
N GLU A 71 -3.41 15.61 3.86
CA GLU A 71 -4.79 15.35 4.27
C GLU A 71 -4.98 13.93 4.83
N ARG A 72 -4.11 13.01 4.47
CA ARG A 72 -4.13 11.62 4.93
C ARG A 72 -3.37 11.41 6.24
N ILE A 73 -2.30 12.16 6.46
CA ILE A 73 -1.41 12.01 7.63
C ILE A 73 -1.91 12.85 8.80
N ARG A 74 -2.26 14.10 8.55
CA ARG A 74 -2.56 15.11 9.59
C ARG A 74 -3.68 14.72 10.56
N PRO A 75 -4.78 14.07 10.13
CA PRO A 75 -5.83 13.65 11.07
C PRO A 75 -5.35 12.66 12.15
N LEU A 76 -4.35 11.85 11.83
CA LEU A 76 -3.79 10.83 12.72
C LEU A 76 -2.61 11.38 13.56
N LEU A 77 -1.80 12.27 12.97
CA LEU A 77 -0.59 12.82 13.57
C LEU A 77 -0.64 14.36 13.60
N PRO A 78 -1.60 14.96 14.33
CA PRO A 78 -1.82 16.42 14.30
C PRO A 78 -0.68 17.23 14.92
N LYS A 79 0.20 16.61 15.72
CA LYS A 79 1.37 17.26 16.35
C LYS A 79 2.67 17.04 15.57
N CYS A 80 2.58 16.34 14.44
CA CYS A 80 3.74 16.03 13.61
C CYS A 80 3.90 17.08 12.52
N ASP A 81 5.12 17.57 12.32
CA ASP A 81 5.47 18.41 11.18
C ASP A 81 5.60 17.54 9.93
N ILE A 82 4.81 17.85 8.89
CA ILE A 82 4.85 17.12 7.62
C ILE A 82 5.72 17.91 6.65
N GLU A 83 6.87 17.32 6.29
CA GLU A 83 7.81 17.88 5.34
C GLU A 83 7.72 17.14 4.01
N GLN A 84 7.21 17.80 2.98
CA GLN A 84 7.23 17.25 1.63
C GLN A 84 8.55 17.64 0.93
N VAL A 85 9.25 16.62 0.41
CA VAL A 85 10.55 16.80 -0.27
C VAL A 85 10.46 16.30 -1.72
N THR A 86 11.22 16.91 -2.61
CA THR A 86 11.39 16.45 -3.98
C THR A 86 12.70 15.71 -4.12
N ILE A 87 12.64 14.47 -4.58
CA ILE A 87 13.79 13.65 -4.91
C ILE A 87 13.63 13.06 -6.31
N PRO A 88 14.70 12.73 -7.03
CA PRO A 88 14.59 11.97 -8.27
C PRO A 88 13.92 10.60 -8.02
N GLY A 89 13.01 10.21 -8.91
CA GLY A 89 12.31 8.93 -8.78
C GLY A 89 11.05 8.86 -9.63
N PRO A 90 10.39 7.69 -9.64
CA PRO A 90 9.11 7.53 -10.31
C PRO A 90 8.03 8.40 -9.63
N SER A 91 6.99 8.72 -10.37
CA SER A 91 5.83 9.43 -9.82
C SER A 91 5.25 8.70 -8.62
N THR A 92 4.66 9.43 -7.68
CA THR A 92 4.07 8.86 -6.46
C THR A 92 2.56 9.12 -6.39
N SER A 93 1.84 8.29 -5.62
CA SER A 93 0.40 8.46 -5.42
C SER A 93 -0.02 8.03 -4.02
N ALA A 94 -0.77 8.91 -3.35
CA ALA A 94 -1.42 8.62 -2.07
C ALA A 94 -2.55 7.57 -2.19
N ALA A 95 -3.05 7.28 -3.41
CA ALA A 95 -4.09 6.28 -3.63
C ALA A 95 -3.58 4.83 -3.54
N ILE A 96 -2.26 4.61 -3.57
CA ILE A 96 -1.69 3.27 -3.48
C ILE A 96 -1.73 2.79 -2.04
N ARG A 97 -2.70 1.91 -1.75
CA ARG A 97 -2.92 1.33 -0.42
C ARG A 97 -2.94 2.39 0.69
N ALA A 98 -3.66 3.48 0.41
CA ALA A 98 -3.81 4.61 1.32
C ALA A 98 -2.47 5.11 1.90
N ALA A 99 -1.47 5.29 1.05
CA ALA A 99 -0.16 5.79 1.46
C ALA A 99 -0.27 7.09 2.25
N GLY A 100 0.62 7.28 3.20
CA GLY A 100 0.58 8.34 4.20
C GLY A 100 -0.31 7.97 5.39
N TRP A 101 -1.56 7.61 5.15
CA TRP A 101 -2.47 7.16 6.21
C TRP A 101 -2.05 5.81 6.80
N ALA A 102 -1.69 4.83 5.97
CA ALA A 102 -1.29 3.51 6.45
C ALA A 102 0.01 3.57 7.28
N GLU A 103 0.98 4.38 6.88
CA GLU A 103 2.20 4.61 7.64
C GLU A 103 1.92 5.31 8.98
N ALA A 104 1.02 6.29 8.99
CA ALA A 104 0.62 6.96 10.22
C ALA A 104 -0.05 5.99 11.22
N GLU A 105 -0.91 5.08 10.76
CA GLU A 105 -1.50 4.02 11.58
C GLU A 105 -0.45 3.04 12.12
N MET A 106 0.54 2.65 11.30
CA MET A 106 1.67 1.83 11.76
C MET A 106 2.42 2.52 12.90
N LEU A 107 2.77 3.80 12.75
CA LEU A 107 3.49 4.58 13.74
C LEU A 107 2.71 4.72 15.04
N LEU A 108 1.39 4.99 14.95
CA LEU A 108 0.52 5.04 16.14
C LEU A 108 0.45 3.68 16.83
N THR A 109 0.44 2.59 16.09
CA THR A 109 0.49 1.23 16.64
C THR A 109 1.79 1.00 17.41
N GLY A 110 2.93 1.42 16.86
CA GLY A 110 4.22 1.37 17.53
C GLY A 110 4.24 2.20 18.83
N LEU A 111 3.72 3.41 18.80
CA LEU A 111 3.60 4.27 20.00
C LEU A 111 2.71 3.65 21.08
N ARG A 112 1.62 2.95 20.69
CA ARG A 112 0.72 2.26 21.63
C ARG A 112 1.32 0.96 22.18
N GLY A 113 2.27 0.36 21.45
CA GLY A 113 2.85 -0.95 21.76
C GLY A 113 1.85 -2.12 21.63
N ARG A 114 0.74 -1.92 20.95
CA ARG A 114 -0.31 -2.94 20.72
C ARG A 114 -1.11 -2.64 19.46
N THR A 115 -1.65 -3.68 18.83
CA THR A 115 -2.61 -3.55 17.73
C THR A 115 -3.98 -3.08 18.25
N ASP A 116 -4.70 -2.37 17.39
CA ASP A 116 -6.05 -1.90 17.65
C ASP A 116 -6.84 -1.85 16.33
N TRP A 117 -8.13 -1.51 16.42
CA TRP A 117 -8.94 -1.27 15.23
C TRP A 117 -8.43 -0.06 14.46
N VAL A 118 -8.25 -0.24 13.16
CA VAL A 118 -7.85 0.78 12.20
C VAL A 118 -9.05 1.16 11.36
N ALA A 119 -9.38 2.45 11.28
CA ALA A 119 -10.51 2.96 10.51
C ALA A 119 -10.04 3.61 9.22
N ALA A 120 -10.27 2.96 8.10
CA ALA A 120 -9.90 3.48 6.78
C ALA A 120 -10.77 4.67 6.36
N PRO A 121 -10.28 5.53 5.44
CA PRO A 121 -11.06 6.62 4.87
C PRO A 121 -12.37 6.18 4.18
N SER A 122 -12.48 4.92 3.78
CA SER A 122 -13.71 4.31 3.25
C SER A 122 -14.80 4.07 4.30
N GLY A 123 -14.47 4.18 5.60
CA GLY A 123 -15.31 3.81 6.72
C GLY A 123 -15.18 2.35 7.16
N ALA A 124 -14.53 1.50 6.36
CA ALA A 124 -14.23 0.13 6.78
C ALA A 124 -13.22 0.12 7.91
N THR A 125 -13.34 -0.83 8.85
CA THR A 125 -12.38 -1.02 9.94
C THR A 125 -11.80 -2.42 9.91
N ALA A 126 -10.55 -2.55 10.38
CA ALA A 126 -9.91 -3.85 10.54
C ALA A 126 -8.98 -3.85 11.75
N LYS A 127 -8.77 -5.03 12.32
CA LYS A 127 -7.77 -5.31 13.33
C LYS A 127 -7.01 -6.57 12.94
N ALA A 128 -5.70 -6.58 13.11
CA ALA A 128 -4.89 -7.75 12.80
C ALA A 128 -4.02 -8.15 14.00
N GLU A 129 -3.81 -9.46 14.14
CA GLU A 129 -2.91 -10.05 15.12
C GLU A 129 -2.06 -11.12 14.43
N ILE A 130 -0.79 -11.24 14.85
CA ILE A 130 0.12 -12.26 14.33
C ILE A 130 0.55 -13.14 15.48
N THR A 131 0.22 -14.43 15.41
CA THR A 131 0.54 -15.40 16.44
C THR A 131 0.96 -16.71 15.79
N ASN A 132 2.14 -17.24 16.14
CA ASN A 132 2.65 -18.52 15.65
C ASN A 132 2.64 -18.66 14.11
N GLY A 133 2.92 -17.58 13.38
CA GLY A 133 2.93 -17.57 11.91
C GLY A 133 1.54 -17.49 11.25
N LEU A 134 0.45 -17.33 12.03
CA LEU A 134 -0.89 -17.08 11.54
C LEU A 134 -1.17 -15.56 11.59
N ILE A 135 -1.65 -15.00 10.49
CA ILE A 135 -2.19 -13.64 10.41
C ILE A 135 -3.71 -13.74 10.54
N ARG A 136 -4.24 -13.30 11.66
CA ARG A 136 -5.68 -13.22 11.90
C ARG A 136 -6.16 -11.80 11.72
N VAL A 137 -7.18 -11.61 10.88
CA VAL A 137 -7.73 -10.27 10.56
C VAL A 137 -9.23 -10.26 10.81
N GLU A 138 -9.67 -9.42 11.71
CA GLU A 138 -11.07 -9.08 11.91
C GLU A 138 -11.39 -7.85 11.06
N VAL A 139 -12.47 -7.92 10.26
CA VAL A 139 -12.82 -6.88 9.29
C VAL A 139 -14.29 -6.52 9.44
N ASN A 140 -14.58 -5.23 9.64
CA ASN A 140 -15.92 -4.67 9.55
C ASN A 140 -16.01 -3.79 8.29
N ALA A 141 -16.68 -4.29 7.27
CA ALA A 141 -16.91 -3.61 6.00
C ALA A 141 -18.38 -3.77 5.53
N GLY A 142 -19.28 -4.00 6.49
CA GLY A 142 -20.68 -4.27 6.20
C GLY A 142 -20.89 -5.64 5.55
N THR A 143 -22.03 -5.82 4.89
CA THR A 143 -22.41 -7.08 4.24
C THR A 143 -21.83 -7.14 2.83
N PRO A 144 -20.91 -8.05 2.53
CA PRO A 144 -20.32 -8.18 1.19
C PRO A 144 -21.35 -8.61 0.15
N LEU A 145 -21.21 -8.13 -1.08
CA LEU A 145 -22.00 -8.60 -2.22
C LEU A 145 -21.69 -10.07 -2.58
N ASP A 146 -20.46 -10.46 -2.39
CA ASP A 146 -19.97 -11.83 -2.61
C ASP A 146 -18.87 -12.17 -1.58
N TRP A 147 -19.10 -13.20 -0.77
CA TRP A 147 -18.20 -13.59 0.31
C TRP A 147 -16.87 -14.14 -0.19
N THR A 148 -16.87 -14.85 -1.30
CA THR A 148 -15.64 -15.43 -1.88
C THR A 148 -14.73 -14.32 -2.39
N MET A 149 -15.30 -13.36 -3.10
CA MET A 149 -14.58 -12.20 -3.60
C MET A 149 -14.07 -11.33 -2.46
N PHE A 150 -14.91 -11.04 -1.47
CA PHE A 150 -14.53 -10.25 -0.28
C PHE A 150 -13.33 -10.88 0.44
N ARG A 151 -13.42 -12.18 0.76
CA ARG A 151 -12.33 -12.93 1.41
C ARG A 151 -11.06 -12.88 0.56
N SER A 152 -11.16 -13.08 -0.73
CA SER A 152 -10.03 -13.02 -1.67
C SER A 152 -9.35 -11.65 -1.67
N TYR A 153 -10.11 -10.55 -1.70
CA TYR A 153 -9.58 -9.19 -1.60
C TYR A 153 -8.89 -8.92 -0.26
N CYS A 154 -9.46 -9.38 0.84
CA CYS A 154 -8.87 -9.22 2.17
C CYS A 154 -7.55 -10.03 2.29
N ILE A 155 -7.52 -11.27 1.81
CA ILE A 155 -6.28 -12.07 1.76
C ILE A 155 -5.22 -11.38 0.90
N GLY A 156 -5.59 -10.85 -0.27
CA GLY A 156 -4.68 -10.12 -1.13
C GLY A 156 -4.12 -8.85 -0.47
N ALA A 157 -4.94 -8.10 0.26
CA ALA A 157 -4.51 -6.94 1.01
C ALA A 157 -3.55 -7.31 2.16
N ALA A 158 -3.87 -8.37 2.92
CA ALA A 158 -3.03 -8.89 4.00
C ALA A 158 -1.68 -9.40 3.47
N HIS A 159 -1.68 -10.17 2.38
CA HIS A 159 -0.45 -10.62 1.72
C HIS A 159 0.44 -9.44 1.30
N MET A 160 -0.13 -8.44 0.63
CA MET A 160 0.63 -7.25 0.20
C MET A 160 1.20 -6.47 1.37
N ALA A 161 0.46 -6.34 2.47
CA ALA A 161 0.92 -5.64 3.66
C ALA A 161 2.10 -6.38 4.32
N TYR A 162 1.96 -7.69 4.48
CA TYR A 162 3.03 -8.52 5.05
C TYR A 162 4.28 -8.50 4.16
N SER A 163 4.13 -8.64 2.84
CA SER A 163 5.21 -8.55 1.85
C SER A 163 5.92 -7.20 1.92
N TRP A 164 5.16 -6.10 1.95
CA TRP A 164 5.71 -4.75 2.02
C TRP A 164 6.57 -4.53 3.27
N VAL A 165 6.13 -5.02 4.42
CA VAL A 165 6.88 -4.87 5.68
C VAL A 165 8.09 -5.79 5.71
N THR A 166 8.03 -7.00 5.14
CA THR A 166 9.03 -8.04 5.38
C THR A 166 10.07 -8.20 4.28
N SER A 167 9.72 -7.97 3.01
CA SER A 167 10.59 -8.36 1.89
C SER A 167 10.57 -7.43 0.68
N GLU A 168 9.50 -6.64 0.49
CA GLU A 168 9.31 -5.88 -0.74
C GLU A 168 9.99 -4.51 -0.67
N GLY A 169 10.94 -4.27 -1.55
CA GLY A 169 11.62 -2.99 -1.70
C GLY A 169 12.00 -2.73 -3.15
N LEU A 170 11.79 -1.50 -3.61
CA LEU A 170 12.14 -1.07 -4.97
C LEU A 170 13.42 -0.26 -4.93
N SER A 171 14.44 -0.70 -5.68
CA SER A 171 15.69 0.03 -5.82
C SER A 171 15.56 1.13 -6.88
N VAL A 172 15.98 2.33 -6.53
CA VAL A 172 16.01 3.50 -7.40
C VAL A 172 17.41 4.11 -7.32
N ASP A 173 18.01 4.42 -8.45
CA ASP A 173 19.34 5.03 -8.46
C ASP A 173 19.30 6.55 -8.16
N GLN A 174 20.48 7.15 -8.11
CA GLN A 174 20.61 8.59 -7.81
C GLN A 174 19.99 9.52 -8.86
N ASN A 175 19.70 9.01 -10.07
CA ASN A 175 19.03 9.74 -11.14
C ASN A 175 17.51 9.55 -11.10
N GLY A 176 17.01 8.70 -10.22
CA GLY A 176 15.59 8.38 -10.12
C GLY A 176 15.13 7.21 -10.99
N GLU A 177 16.05 6.49 -11.61
CA GLU A 177 15.71 5.34 -12.46
C GLU A 177 15.48 4.07 -11.63
N VAL A 178 14.37 3.40 -11.91
CA VAL A 178 14.01 2.13 -11.25
C VAL A 178 14.90 1.01 -11.77
N GLN A 179 15.59 0.34 -10.87
CA GLN A 179 16.52 -0.76 -11.19
C GLN A 179 15.84 -2.13 -11.11
N ASP A 180 14.88 -2.30 -10.21
CA ASP A 180 14.16 -3.55 -10.01
C ASP A 180 12.95 -3.65 -10.93
N LEU A 181 13.14 -4.15 -12.15
CA LEU A 181 12.10 -4.19 -13.19
C LEU A 181 11.30 -5.49 -13.22
N THR A 182 11.55 -6.42 -12.30
CA THR A 182 10.83 -7.68 -12.23
C THR A 182 10.33 -7.97 -10.81
N ILE A 183 9.22 -8.69 -10.68
CA ILE A 183 8.65 -9.10 -9.39
C ILE A 183 9.70 -9.81 -8.50
N ARG A 184 10.62 -10.54 -9.11
CA ARG A 184 11.67 -11.26 -8.35
C ARG A 184 12.72 -10.33 -7.78
N SER A 185 13.06 -9.26 -8.50
CA SER A 185 14.12 -8.35 -8.09
C SER A 185 13.69 -7.44 -6.93
N PHE A 186 12.43 -7.02 -6.85
CA PHE A 186 11.96 -6.19 -5.74
C PHE A 186 11.26 -6.94 -4.61
N GLY A 187 11.40 -8.27 -4.55
CA GLY A 187 11.15 -9.05 -3.34
C GLY A 187 9.68 -9.28 -2.98
N VAL A 188 8.76 -9.25 -3.95
CA VAL A 188 7.35 -9.65 -3.67
C VAL A 188 7.32 -11.07 -3.10
N LEU A 189 6.68 -11.21 -1.97
CA LEU A 189 6.56 -12.48 -1.25
C LEU A 189 5.86 -13.54 -2.12
N ARG A 190 6.43 -14.74 -2.18
CA ARG A 190 5.82 -15.85 -2.91
C ARG A 190 4.62 -16.39 -2.13
N SER A 191 3.66 -16.95 -2.84
CA SER A 191 2.50 -17.61 -2.21
C SER A 191 2.90 -18.76 -1.28
N SER A 192 3.98 -19.49 -1.59
CA SER A 192 4.55 -20.54 -0.75
C SER A 192 5.12 -20.05 0.58
N ASP A 193 5.56 -18.79 0.60
CA ASP A 193 6.25 -18.19 1.75
C ASP A 193 5.28 -17.27 2.55
N THR A 194 4.03 -17.17 2.06
CA THR A 194 2.98 -16.40 2.72
C THR A 194 2.50 -17.14 3.97
N PRO A 195 2.46 -16.50 5.14
CA PRO A 195 1.82 -17.06 6.32
C PRO A 195 0.36 -17.43 6.06
N GLU A 196 -0.18 -18.33 6.87
CA GLU A 196 -1.62 -18.57 6.85
C GLU A 196 -2.38 -17.29 7.21
N ILE A 197 -3.45 -16.98 6.46
CA ILE A 197 -4.25 -15.76 6.64
C ILE A 197 -5.69 -16.18 6.92
N GLU A 198 -6.18 -15.86 8.12
CA GLU A 198 -7.57 -16.02 8.53
C GLU A 198 -8.30 -14.67 8.43
N ILE A 199 -9.40 -14.64 7.70
CA ILE A 199 -10.26 -13.44 7.59
C ILE A 199 -11.59 -13.70 8.28
N ILE A 200 -11.91 -12.88 9.26
CA ILE A 200 -13.15 -12.90 10.03
C ILE A 200 -13.92 -11.63 9.74
N SER A 201 -15.05 -11.74 9.09
CA SER A 201 -15.94 -10.58 8.89
C SER A 201 -16.82 -10.40 10.11
N VAL A 202 -16.87 -9.18 10.59
CA VAL A 202 -17.71 -8.78 11.72
C VAL A 202 -18.53 -7.55 11.33
N GLY A 203 -19.76 -7.47 11.84
CA GLY A 203 -20.68 -6.35 11.55
C GLY A 203 -21.46 -6.51 10.25
N ASP A 204 -22.55 -5.76 10.20
CA ASP A 204 -23.51 -5.69 9.10
C ASP A 204 -23.63 -4.24 8.59
N GLY A 205 -24.32 -4.05 7.47
CA GLY A 205 -24.58 -2.72 6.93
C GLY A 205 -24.13 -2.56 5.48
N PRO A 206 -24.00 -1.30 5.00
CA PRO A 206 -23.56 -1.03 3.64
C PRO A 206 -22.18 -1.63 3.34
N ASN A 207 -22.02 -2.16 2.14
CA ASN A 207 -20.74 -2.68 1.68
C ASN A 207 -19.71 -1.56 1.54
N LEU A 208 -18.56 -1.72 2.20
CA LEU A 208 -17.45 -0.78 2.19
C LEU A 208 -16.18 -1.42 1.62
N ALA A 209 -15.28 -0.60 1.07
CA ALA A 209 -13.99 -1.06 0.56
C ALA A 209 -13.03 -1.37 1.73
N ALA A 210 -12.84 -2.66 2.02
CA ALA A 210 -12.04 -3.13 3.15
C ALA A 210 -10.51 -3.10 2.93
N GLY A 211 -10.05 -3.03 1.66
CA GLY A 211 -8.66 -3.29 1.30
C GLY A 211 -7.63 -2.44 2.05
N ASP A 212 -7.88 -1.16 2.22
CA ASP A 212 -6.94 -0.24 2.89
C ASP A 212 -6.91 -0.48 4.41
N ALA A 213 -8.08 -0.76 5.04
CA ALA A 213 -8.14 -1.08 6.46
C ALA A 213 -7.35 -2.38 6.76
N VAL A 214 -7.58 -3.44 5.98
CA VAL A 214 -6.86 -4.71 6.11
C VAL A 214 -5.35 -4.50 5.89
N PHE A 215 -4.98 -3.76 4.83
CA PHE A 215 -3.57 -3.47 4.55
C PHE A 215 -2.90 -2.78 5.75
N ALA A 216 -3.46 -1.69 6.24
CA ALA A 216 -2.85 -0.94 7.34
C ALA A 216 -2.81 -1.75 8.66
N ALA A 217 -3.88 -2.48 8.99
CA ALA A 217 -3.93 -3.31 10.18
C ALA A 217 -2.86 -4.41 10.16
N VAL A 218 -2.71 -5.12 9.03
CA VAL A 218 -1.70 -6.19 8.88
C VAL A 218 -0.29 -5.61 8.83
N ALA A 219 -0.07 -4.49 8.14
CA ALA A 219 1.23 -3.82 8.13
C ALA A 219 1.66 -3.42 9.55
N ALA A 220 0.77 -2.79 10.30
CA ALA A 220 1.01 -2.37 11.68
C ALA A 220 1.29 -3.59 12.60
N ALA A 221 0.49 -4.65 12.51
CA ALA A 221 0.69 -5.87 13.28
C ALA A 221 2.01 -6.57 12.94
N THR A 222 2.39 -6.60 11.65
CA THR A 222 3.64 -7.21 11.19
C THR A 222 4.83 -6.44 11.71
N TRP A 223 4.82 -5.12 11.58
CA TRP A 223 5.91 -4.24 12.04
C TRP A 223 6.08 -4.33 13.56
N LEU A 224 4.96 -4.28 14.31
CA LEU A 224 4.99 -4.44 15.77
C LEU A 224 5.53 -5.81 16.19
N ASN A 225 5.08 -6.89 15.54
CA ASN A 225 5.56 -8.25 15.82
C ASN A 225 7.06 -8.43 15.57
N ARG A 226 7.63 -7.61 14.69
CA ARG A 226 9.08 -7.55 14.42
C ARG A 226 9.86 -6.59 15.31
N GLY A 227 9.24 -5.99 16.31
CA GLY A 227 9.88 -5.09 17.26
C GLY A 227 10.05 -3.66 16.76
N CYS A 228 9.24 -3.22 15.80
CA CYS A 228 9.25 -1.87 15.23
C CYS A 228 10.64 -1.44 14.70
N PRO A 229 11.27 -2.18 13.81
CA PRO A 229 12.58 -1.81 13.27
C PRO A 229 12.51 -0.48 12.51
N SER A 230 13.65 0.23 12.44
CA SER A 230 13.74 1.56 11.82
C SER A 230 13.56 1.54 10.31
N ASP A 231 13.88 0.41 9.67
CA ASP A 231 13.91 0.30 8.22
C ASP A 231 12.92 -0.75 7.70
N LEU A 232 12.34 -0.48 6.54
CA LEU A 232 11.53 -1.43 5.78
C LEU A 232 12.17 -1.67 4.41
N PRO A 233 12.12 -2.90 3.88
CA PRO A 233 11.64 -4.12 4.54
C PRO A 233 12.53 -4.59 5.70
N THR A 234 11.94 -5.38 6.59
CA THR A 234 12.57 -5.81 7.86
C THR A 234 13.34 -7.12 7.76
N GLY A 235 13.29 -7.79 6.62
CA GLY A 235 13.77 -9.15 6.46
C GLY A 235 15.00 -9.35 5.66
#